data_1dff6395f2cf69b25d212a2f1a58e548
#
_entry.id   1dff6395f2cf69b25d212a2f1a58e548
#
_cell.length_a   1.000
_cell.length_b   1.000
_cell.length_c   1.000
_cell.angle_alpha   90.00
_cell.angle_beta   90.00
_cell.angle_gamma   90.00
#
_symmetry.space_group_name_H-M   'P 1'
#
loop_
_entity.id
_entity.type
_entity.pdbx_description
1 polymer ?
#
loop_
_entity_poly.entity_id
_entity_poly.type
_entity_poly.pdbx_seq_one_letter_code
_entity_poly.pdbx_strand_id
1 'polypeptide(L)'
;MVKMHGGCAFACLENPRQHGSYGCDDSFHFIFAEMTAPVLIVLHQEHSTAGRVGNILRKRGFSLDIRRPRFGDPLPQTMAEHAGAVIFGGPQSANDKDDFIKQEIDWVSVPLKENKPFLGICLGAQMMALNLGGKVDFHAEGQVEVGYYPIRPTDEGRAICALWPDHVYQWHREGFDLPPGSVCLAQGDTFPCQAFRHGEHAFGIQFHPEVTHAMMCKWTIRGAHRMDLPGAKQRVAHFEDRWVYDYGMQSWLSNFLDHWLRAPGAPAHKGVKLTA
;
A
#
# COMPACT_ATOMS: atom_id res chain seq x y z
N MET A 1 -22.06 -56.35 -21.48
CA MET A 1 -22.03 -57.51 -20.61
C MET A 1 -20.97 -57.25 -19.56
N VAL A 2 -21.29 -56.97 -18.33
CA VAL A 2 -21.74 -57.65 -17.13
C VAL A 2 -22.23 -56.59 -16.15
N LYS A 3 -23.43 -56.73 -15.67
CA LYS A 3 -24.01 -56.03 -14.50
C LYS A 3 -23.48 -56.65 -13.22
N MET A 4 -23.21 -55.88 -12.21
CA MET A 4 -23.27 -56.37 -10.82
C MET A 4 -23.95 -55.31 -9.94
N HIS A 5 -25.06 -55.73 -9.37
CA HIS A 5 -25.83 -55.07 -8.31
C HIS A 5 -25.22 -55.40 -6.95
N GLY A 6 -25.31 -54.48 -6.01
CA GLY A 6 -25.01 -54.76 -4.60
C GLY A 6 -25.65 -53.69 -3.71
N GLY A 7 -26.94 -53.89 -3.39
CA GLY A 7 -27.65 -53.15 -2.35
C GLY A 7 -27.31 -53.70 -0.97
N CYS A 8 -27.14 -52.82 0.01
CA CYS A 8 -27.23 -53.18 1.44
C CYS A 8 -28.32 -52.32 2.08
N ALA A 9 -29.43 -52.98 2.36
CA ALA A 9 -30.48 -52.47 3.24
C ALA A 9 -30.03 -52.70 4.69
N PHE A 10 -30.07 -51.69 5.52
CA PHE A 10 -30.09 -51.86 6.98
C PHE A 10 -31.43 -51.41 7.51
N ALA A 11 -32.02 -52.37 8.23
CA ALA A 11 -33.35 -52.33 8.80
C ALA A 11 -33.47 -51.32 9.95
N CYS A 12 -34.58 -50.58 9.97
CA CYS A 12 -35.06 -49.83 11.10
C CYS A 12 -35.49 -50.78 12.22
N LEU A 13 -34.97 -50.58 13.41
CA LEU A 13 -35.60 -51.07 14.65
C LEU A 13 -36.25 -49.85 15.31
N GLU A 14 -37.57 -49.85 15.30
CA GLU A 14 -38.42 -48.94 16.07
C GLU A 14 -38.34 -49.27 17.56
N ASN A 15 -38.14 -48.20 18.36
CA ASN A 15 -38.46 -48.25 19.80
C ASN A 15 -39.23 -46.96 20.17
N PRO A 16 -40.44 -47.04 20.65
CA PRO A 16 -41.29 -45.91 20.93
C PRO A 16 -41.21 -45.48 22.40
N ARG A 17 -41.20 -44.17 22.58
CA ARG A 17 -41.50 -43.36 23.79
C ARG A 17 -40.34 -42.50 24.30
N GLN A 18 -40.42 -41.22 23.94
CA GLN A 18 -40.55 -40.15 24.93
C GLN A 18 -40.78 -38.82 24.18
N HIS A 19 -41.94 -38.20 24.48
CA HIS A 19 -42.27 -36.83 24.06
C HIS A 19 -41.34 -35.86 24.79
N GLY A 20 -40.44 -35.27 24.06
CA GLY A 20 -39.69 -34.04 24.42
C GLY A 20 -39.80 -33.11 23.25
N SER A 21 -40.55 -32.02 23.41
CA SER A 21 -40.63 -30.91 22.43
C SER A 21 -39.30 -30.18 22.38
N TYR A 22 -38.43 -30.57 21.45
CA TYR A 22 -37.28 -29.72 21.09
C TYR A 22 -37.77 -28.70 20.09
N GLY A 23 -37.95 -27.47 20.56
CA GLY A 23 -38.09 -26.31 19.69
C GLY A 23 -36.87 -26.21 18.80
N CYS A 24 -37.07 -26.38 17.50
CA CYS A 24 -36.08 -25.94 16.50
C CYS A 24 -36.00 -24.43 16.61
N ASP A 25 -34.99 -23.96 17.29
CA ASP A 25 -34.57 -22.57 17.24
C ASP A 25 -33.78 -22.39 15.93
N ASP A 26 -34.51 -22.07 14.86
CA ASP A 26 -33.95 -21.74 13.53
C ASP A 26 -33.31 -20.36 13.52
N SER A 27 -32.60 -20.03 14.59
CA SER A 27 -31.76 -18.83 14.64
C SER A 27 -30.39 -19.11 14.01
N PHE A 28 -30.37 -19.51 12.73
CA PHE A 28 -29.16 -19.28 11.91
C PHE A 28 -29.01 -17.77 11.74
N HIS A 29 -28.44 -17.13 12.74
CA HIS A 29 -27.85 -15.82 12.57
C HIS A 29 -26.67 -15.98 11.62
N PHE A 30 -26.91 -15.79 10.32
CA PHE A 30 -25.85 -15.39 9.40
C PHE A 30 -25.26 -14.11 9.98
N ILE A 31 -24.14 -14.24 10.69
CA ILE A 31 -23.28 -13.11 11.01
C ILE A 31 -22.77 -12.66 9.63
N PHE A 32 -23.47 -11.70 9.02
CA PHE A 32 -22.88 -10.87 7.98
C PHE A 32 -21.73 -10.17 8.66
N ALA A 33 -20.52 -10.70 8.51
CA ALA A 33 -19.33 -9.92 8.79
C ALA A 33 -19.53 -8.62 7.98
N GLU A 34 -19.65 -7.47 8.64
CA GLU A 34 -19.68 -6.17 7.98
C GLU A 34 -18.50 -6.16 7.03
N MET A 35 -18.77 -6.22 5.73
CA MET A 35 -17.72 -6.19 4.72
C MET A 35 -17.05 -4.82 4.84
N THR A 36 -15.82 -4.79 5.29
CA THR A 36 -15.04 -3.56 5.32
C THR A 36 -14.97 -3.00 3.89
N ALA A 37 -15.25 -1.70 3.74
CA ALA A 37 -15.16 -1.04 2.45
C ALA A 37 -13.80 -1.32 1.79
N PRO A 38 -13.73 -1.53 0.46
CA PRO A 38 -12.49 -1.81 -0.24
C PRO A 38 -11.49 -0.66 -0.12
N VAL A 39 -10.20 -0.96 -0.28
CA VAL A 39 -9.18 0.07 -0.50
C VAL A 39 -8.97 0.23 -2.01
N LEU A 40 -9.07 1.46 -2.51
CA LEU A 40 -8.77 1.79 -3.89
C LEU A 40 -7.26 1.71 -4.13
N ILE A 41 -6.85 1.01 -5.19
CA ILE A 41 -5.46 0.80 -5.59
C ILE A 41 -5.28 1.29 -7.02
N VAL A 42 -4.48 2.33 -7.21
CA VAL A 42 -4.15 2.86 -8.54
C VAL A 42 -2.78 2.37 -8.98
N LEU A 43 -2.72 1.73 -10.15
CA LEU A 43 -1.51 1.15 -10.75
C LEU A 43 -1.31 1.64 -12.18
N HIS A 44 -0.04 1.90 -12.57
CA HIS A 44 0.31 2.55 -13.84
C HIS A 44 0.82 1.60 -14.93
N GLN A 45 0.97 0.31 -14.63
CA GLN A 45 1.41 -0.70 -15.61
C GLN A 45 0.46 -1.90 -15.58
N GLU A 46 0.27 -2.54 -16.73
CA GLU A 46 -0.63 -3.68 -16.90
C GLU A 46 -0.36 -4.81 -15.88
N HIS A 47 0.93 -5.12 -15.68
CA HIS A 47 1.35 -6.24 -14.83
C HIS A 47 1.89 -5.80 -13.45
N SER A 48 1.62 -4.56 -13.04
CA SER A 48 1.95 -4.09 -11.70
C SER A 48 1.00 -4.69 -10.67
N THR A 49 1.51 -4.85 -9.47
CA THR A 49 0.74 -5.35 -8.32
C THR A 49 0.95 -4.44 -7.13
N ALA A 50 0.03 -4.49 -6.19
CA ALA A 50 0.12 -3.71 -4.94
C ALA A 50 1.19 -4.26 -3.96
N GLY A 51 1.94 -5.28 -4.34
CA GLY A 51 3.06 -5.82 -3.57
C GLY A 51 2.71 -6.13 -2.12
N ARG A 52 3.60 -5.77 -1.19
CA ARG A 52 3.40 -5.97 0.26
C ARG A 52 2.22 -5.16 0.81
N VAL A 53 2.00 -3.94 0.32
CA VAL A 53 0.86 -3.12 0.75
C VAL A 53 -0.43 -3.88 0.53
N GLY A 54 -0.67 -4.39 -0.69
CA GLY A 54 -1.86 -5.16 -0.99
C GLY A 54 -1.97 -6.46 -0.18
N ASN A 55 -0.85 -7.14 0.07
CA ASN A 55 -0.84 -8.37 0.87
C ASN A 55 -1.20 -8.10 2.34
N ILE A 56 -0.70 -7.01 2.91
CA ILE A 56 -1.00 -6.60 4.30
C ILE A 56 -2.46 -6.18 4.41
N LEU A 57 -2.98 -5.38 3.47
CA LEU A 57 -4.38 -4.95 3.44
C LEU A 57 -5.33 -6.15 3.39
N ARG A 58 -5.07 -7.13 2.50
CA ARG A 58 -5.87 -8.37 2.44
C ARG A 58 -5.82 -9.19 3.73
N LYS A 59 -4.64 -9.30 4.37
CA LYS A 59 -4.51 -9.98 5.67
C LYS A 59 -5.30 -9.29 6.77
N ARG A 60 -5.58 -7.98 6.64
CA ARG A 60 -6.43 -7.20 7.55
C ARG A 60 -7.91 -7.21 7.17
N GLY A 61 -8.29 -8.01 6.17
CA GLY A 61 -9.69 -8.20 5.76
C GLY A 61 -10.20 -7.21 4.73
N PHE A 62 -9.36 -6.33 4.19
CA PHE A 62 -9.76 -5.41 3.13
C PHE A 62 -9.73 -6.10 1.76
N SER A 63 -10.79 -5.92 0.98
CA SER A 63 -10.77 -6.15 -0.47
C SER A 63 -10.05 -4.98 -1.15
N LEU A 64 -9.53 -5.21 -2.36
CA LEU A 64 -8.82 -4.20 -3.15
C LEU A 64 -9.61 -3.91 -4.43
N ASP A 65 -10.00 -2.66 -4.63
CA ASP A 65 -10.51 -2.14 -5.91
C ASP A 65 -9.32 -1.63 -6.72
N ILE A 66 -8.88 -2.41 -7.71
CA ILE A 66 -7.69 -2.09 -8.51
C ILE A 66 -8.11 -1.36 -9.76
N ARG A 67 -7.58 -0.15 -9.96
CA ARG A 67 -7.82 0.71 -11.12
C ARG A 67 -6.52 1.06 -11.82
N ARG A 68 -6.60 1.15 -13.14
CA ARG A 68 -5.49 1.54 -14.04
C ARG A 68 -5.96 2.62 -15.00
N PRO A 69 -6.03 3.90 -14.57
CA PRO A 69 -6.55 4.99 -15.42
C PRO A 69 -5.81 5.12 -16.75
N ARG A 70 -4.51 4.83 -16.75
CA ARG A 70 -3.72 4.75 -17.99
C ARG A 70 -4.34 3.83 -19.06
N PHE A 71 -5.10 2.82 -18.65
CA PHE A 71 -5.74 1.84 -19.53
C PHE A 71 -7.27 2.00 -19.60
N GLY A 72 -7.77 3.15 -19.10
CA GLY A 72 -9.17 3.54 -19.23
C GLY A 72 -10.05 3.22 -18.04
N ASP A 73 -9.52 2.67 -16.94
CA ASP A 73 -10.31 2.47 -15.71
C ASP A 73 -10.67 3.84 -15.10
N PRO A 74 -11.94 4.15 -14.84
CA PRO A 74 -12.31 5.43 -14.24
C PRO A 74 -11.94 5.48 -12.75
N LEU A 75 -11.51 6.64 -12.28
CA LEU A 75 -11.41 6.92 -10.86
C LEU A 75 -12.79 7.32 -10.29
N PRO A 76 -13.12 6.94 -9.05
CA PRO A 76 -14.42 7.26 -8.46
C PRO A 76 -14.55 8.77 -8.19
N GLN A 77 -15.75 9.31 -8.31
CA GLN A 77 -16.01 10.73 -8.03
C GLN A 77 -16.04 11.06 -6.53
N THR A 78 -16.17 10.07 -5.68
CA THR A 78 -16.19 10.17 -4.21
C THR A 78 -15.55 8.94 -3.59
N MET A 79 -15.03 9.09 -2.39
CA MET A 79 -14.47 7.99 -1.59
C MET A 79 -15.51 7.34 -0.66
N ALA A 80 -16.81 7.60 -0.84
CA ALA A 80 -17.85 7.09 0.04
C ALA A 80 -17.82 5.57 0.18
N GLU A 81 -17.57 4.86 -0.93
CA GLU A 81 -17.53 3.39 -1.00
C GLU A 81 -16.15 2.79 -0.69
N HIS A 82 -15.16 3.61 -0.31
CA HIS A 82 -13.78 3.16 -0.07
C HIS A 82 -13.30 3.52 1.33
N ALA A 83 -12.55 2.61 1.95
CA ALA A 83 -11.89 2.83 3.24
C ALA A 83 -10.68 3.77 3.13
N GLY A 84 -10.08 3.85 1.95
CA GLY A 84 -8.91 4.69 1.64
C GLY A 84 -8.45 4.45 0.21
N ALA A 85 -7.43 5.20 -0.22
CA ALA A 85 -6.84 5.07 -1.55
C ALA A 85 -5.31 5.03 -1.51
N VAL A 86 -4.70 4.21 -2.37
CA VAL A 86 -3.26 4.17 -2.58
C VAL A 86 -2.96 4.39 -4.06
N ILE A 87 -2.20 5.45 -4.39
CA ILE A 87 -1.61 5.63 -5.73
C ILE A 87 -0.16 5.18 -5.67
N PHE A 88 0.18 4.19 -6.48
CA PHE A 88 1.52 3.60 -6.51
C PHE A 88 2.50 4.34 -7.41
N GLY A 89 3.74 3.89 -7.40
CA GLY A 89 4.76 4.31 -8.34
C GLY A 89 4.49 3.85 -9.77
N GLY A 90 5.17 4.46 -10.71
CA GLY A 90 5.09 4.17 -12.13
C GLY A 90 6.36 4.58 -12.87
N PRO A 91 6.53 4.19 -14.13
CA PRO A 91 7.68 4.62 -14.95
C PRO A 91 7.56 6.07 -15.47
N GLN A 92 6.41 6.68 -15.31
CA GLN A 92 6.11 8.05 -15.76
C GLN A 92 6.73 9.09 -14.82
N SER A 93 6.84 10.32 -15.31
CA SER A 93 7.03 11.51 -14.50
C SER A 93 5.66 12.10 -14.10
N ALA A 94 5.56 12.67 -12.91
CA ALA A 94 4.40 13.47 -12.52
C ALA A 94 4.28 14.77 -13.36
N ASN A 95 5.33 15.15 -14.07
CA ASN A 95 5.37 16.28 -15.00
C ASN A 95 5.03 15.89 -16.45
N ASP A 96 4.75 14.62 -16.74
CA ASP A 96 4.34 14.16 -18.06
C ASP A 96 2.99 14.80 -18.45
N LYS A 97 2.81 15.02 -19.76
CA LYS A 97 1.62 15.71 -20.30
C LYS A 97 0.48 14.74 -20.66
N ASP A 98 0.61 13.47 -20.30
CA ASP A 98 -0.42 12.48 -20.53
C ASP A 98 -1.70 12.82 -19.75
N ASP A 99 -2.86 12.69 -20.40
CA ASP A 99 -4.15 13.05 -19.82
C ASP A 99 -4.44 12.30 -18.51
N PHE A 100 -4.05 11.02 -18.43
CA PHE A 100 -4.28 10.24 -17.22
C PHE A 100 -3.42 10.73 -16.03
N ILE A 101 -2.19 11.23 -16.26
CA ILE A 101 -1.34 11.83 -15.22
C ILE A 101 -2.04 13.06 -14.64
N LYS A 102 -2.52 13.95 -15.52
CA LYS A 102 -3.28 15.13 -15.10
C LYS A 102 -4.55 14.74 -14.34
N GLN A 103 -5.31 13.79 -14.85
CA GLN A 103 -6.52 13.30 -14.19
C GLN A 103 -6.24 12.74 -12.81
N GLU A 104 -5.17 11.96 -12.64
CA GLU A 104 -4.80 11.41 -11.34
C GLU A 104 -4.33 12.49 -10.37
N ILE A 105 -3.53 13.47 -10.83
CA ILE A 105 -3.13 14.63 -10.01
C ILE A 105 -4.38 15.39 -9.53
N ASP A 106 -5.30 15.74 -10.43
CA ASP A 106 -6.52 16.47 -10.10
C ASP A 106 -7.41 15.64 -9.13
N TRP A 107 -7.48 14.32 -9.35
CA TRP A 107 -8.28 13.40 -8.55
C TRP A 107 -7.80 13.27 -7.09
N VAL A 108 -6.52 13.47 -6.81
CA VAL A 108 -5.99 13.46 -5.42
C VAL A 108 -6.80 14.40 -4.51
N SER A 109 -7.35 15.47 -5.08
CA SER A 109 -8.22 16.40 -4.32
C SER A 109 -9.49 15.75 -3.76
N VAL A 110 -9.96 14.61 -4.30
CA VAL A 110 -11.17 13.91 -3.85
C VAL A 110 -10.97 13.32 -2.46
N PRO A 111 -10.02 12.39 -2.23
CA PRO A 111 -9.76 11.86 -0.89
C PRO A 111 -9.34 12.94 0.10
N LEU A 112 -8.58 13.97 -0.33
CA LEU A 112 -8.16 15.06 0.55
C LEU A 112 -9.35 15.87 1.06
N LYS A 113 -10.29 16.30 0.20
CA LYS A 113 -11.48 17.05 0.56
C LYS A 113 -12.44 16.26 1.44
N GLU A 114 -12.53 14.95 1.21
CA GLU A 114 -13.38 14.06 1.98
C GLU A 114 -12.71 13.55 3.28
N ASN A 115 -11.49 14.02 3.57
CA ASN A 115 -10.68 13.59 4.72
C ASN A 115 -10.57 12.07 4.84
N LYS A 116 -10.42 11.39 3.70
CA LYS A 116 -10.25 9.93 3.63
C LYS A 116 -8.77 9.55 3.64
N PRO A 117 -8.42 8.38 4.20
CA PRO A 117 -7.07 7.88 4.14
C PRO A 117 -6.53 7.84 2.71
N PHE A 118 -5.42 8.55 2.47
CA PHE A 118 -4.72 8.58 1.20
C PHE A 118 -3.23 8.27 1.38
N LEU A 119 -2.67 7.43 0.53
CA LEU A 119 -1.25 7.11 0.49
C LEU A 119 -0.73 7.22 -0.94
N GLY A 120 0.15 8.17 -1.19
CA GLY A 120 0.95 8.26 -2.41
C GLY A 120 2.30 7.57 -2.22
N ILE A 121 2.69 6.70 -3.15
CA ILE A 121 4.00 6.02 -3.17
C ILE A 121 4.75 6.44 -4.43
N CYS A 122 5.94 7.00 -4.29
CA CYS A 122 6.81 7.47 -5.37
C CYS A 122 6.05 8.41 -6.31
N LEU A 123 5.66 7.98 -7.52
CA LEU A 123 4.87 8.80 -8.45
C LEU A 123 3.57 9.30 -7.79
N GLY A 124 2.88 8.46 -7.01
CA GLY A 124 1.68 8.88 -6.29
C GLY A 124 1.93 9.98 -5.24
N ALA A 125 3.09 9.96 -4.57
CA ALA A 125 3.50 11.03 -3.66
C ALA A 125 3.85 12.32 -4.41
N GLN A 126 4.49 12.19 -5.56
CA GLN A 126 4.80 13.32 -6.46
C GLN A 126 3.51 13.96 -6.99
N MET A 127 2.52 13.15 -7.41
CA MET A 127 1.20 13.64 -7.82
C MET A 127 0.49 14.39 -6.70
N MET A 128 0.56 13.86 -5.46
CA MET A 128 0.02 14.55 -4.29
C MET A 128 0.75 15.86 -4.02
N ALA A 129 2.08 15.88 -4.15
CA ALA A 129 2.86 17.09 -3.97
C ALA A 129 2.46 18.18 -4.99
N LEU A 130 2.30 17.84 -6.27
CA LEU A 130 1.83 18.76 -7.30
C LEU A 130 0.39 19.25 -7.04
N ASN A 131 -0.52 18.37 -6.65
CA ASN A 131 -1.90 18.74 -6.31
C ASN A 131 -1.96 19.75 -5.15
N LEU A 132 -1.03 19.67 -4.21
CA LEU A 132 -0.89 20.59 -3.07
C LEU A 132 -0.09 21.88 -3.39
N GLY A 133 0.30 22.08 -4.65
CA GLY A 133 1.07 23.26 -5.09
C GLY A 133 2.57 23.20 -4.78
N GLY A 134 3.09 22.00 -4.48
CA GLY A 134 4.53 21.73 -4.39
C GLY A 134 5.17 21.57 -5.76
N LYS A 135 6.47 21.22 -5.78
CA LYS A 135 7.26 20.99 -6.98
C LYS A 135 7.78 19.57 -7.02
N VAL A 136 7.93 19.04 -8.22
CA VAL A 136 8.60 17.77 -8.51
C VAL A 136 9.67 18.04 -9.55
N ASP A 137 10.92 17.67 -9.26
CA ASP A 137 12.03 17.96 -10.17
C ASP A 137 13.15 16.91 -10.02
N PHE A 138 14.06 16.93 -10.99
CA PHE A 138 15.31 16.18 -10.94
C PHE A 138 16.28 16.80 -9.93
N HIS A 139 17.19 15.99 -9.42
CA HIS A 139 18.32 16.51 -8.65
C HIS A 139 19.19 17.40 -9.54
N ALA A 140 19.67 18.53 -9.01
CA ALA A 140 20.44 19.53 -9.78
C ALA A 140 21.70 18.95 -10.46
N GLU A 141 22.32 17.94 -9.82
CA GLU A 141 23.50 17.23 -10.34
C GLU A 141 23.14 15.93 -11.07
N GLY A 142 21.87 15.69 -11.39
CA GLY A 142 21.41 14.47 -12.05
C GLY A 142 21.52 13.19 -11.21
N GLN A 143 21.69 13.31 -9.89
CA GLN A 143 21.71 12.16 -8.98
C GLN A 143 20.34 11.48 -8.95
N VAL A 144 20.36 10.16 -8.79
CA VAL A 144 19.14 9.34 -8.61
C VAL A 144 19.28 8.50 -7.35
N GLU A 145 18.13 8.03 -6.83
CA GLU A 145 18.12 7.01 -5.80
C GLU A 145 17.51 5.71 -6.38
N VAL A 146 18.37 4.72 -6.63
CA VAL A 146 18.04 3.39 -7.16
C VAL A 146 18.79 2.34 -6.34
N GLY A 147 18.10 1.67 -5.41
CA GLY A 147 18.67 0.76 -4.41
C GLY A 147 18.18 1.08 -3.00
N TYR A 148 18.93 0.67 -1.98
CA TYR A 148 18.65 1.03 -0.59
C TYR A 148 19.44 2.29 -0.19
N TYR A 149 18.74 3.28 0.38
CA TYR A 149 19.31 4.55 0.82
C TYR A 149 18.89 4.86 2.25
N PRO A 150 19.76 5.54 3.01
CA PRO A 150 19.45 5.93 4.38
C PRO A 150 18.33 6.98 4.41
N ILE A 151 17.48 6.88 5.43
CA ILE A 151 16.51 7.93 5.77
C ILE A 151 16.58 8.26 7.25
N ARG A 152 16.20 9.48 7.58
CA ARG A 152 16.12 9.96 8.98
C ARG A 152 14.71 10.47 9.25
N PRO A 153 13.96 9.79 10.15
CA PRO A 153 12.66 10.28 10.57
C PRO A 153 12.81 11.58 11.37
N THR A 154 11.87 12.50 11.19
CA THR A 154 11.69 13.68 12.04
C THR A 154 11.01 13.27 13.37
N ASP A 155 10.83 14.19 14.30
CA ASP A 155 10.08 13.92 15.52
C ASP A 155 8.60 13.65 15.22
N GLU A 156 8.04 14.35 14.24
CA GLU A 156 6.69 14.10 13.72
C GLU A 156 6.57 12.72 13.07
N GLY A 157 7.60 12.30 12.33
CA GLY A 157 7.66 10.94 11.77
C GLY A 157 7.68 9.87 12.85
N ARG A 158 8.47 10.08 13.93
CA ARG A 158 8.52 9.19 15.08
C ARG A 158 7.20 9.14 15.86
N ALA A 159 6.45 10.25 15.88
CA ALA A 159 5.12 10.30 16.48
C ALA A 159 4.09 9.42 15.71
N ILE A 160 4.25 9.26 14.38
CA ILE A 160 3.43 8.37 13.55
C ILE A 160 3.82 6.90 13.76
N CYS A 161 5.11 6.61 13.65
CA CYS A 161 5.70 5.28 13.87
C CYS A 161 6.96 5.43 14.72
N ALA A 162 6.99 4.84 15.90
CA ALA A 162 8.12 4.96 16.81
C ALA A 162 9.43 4.39 16.23
N LEU A 163 9.33 3.35 15.42
CA LEU A 163 10.47 2.69 14.77
C LEU A 163 10.38 2.87 13.25
N TRP A 164 11.40 3.54 12.70
CA TRP A 164 11.62 3.67 11.26
C TRP A 164 12.78 2.78 10.83
N PRO A 165 12.80 2.32 9.56
CA PRO A 165 13.97 1.64 9.02
C PRO A 165 15.11 2.64 8.82
N ASP A 166 16.35 2.19 9.00
CA ASP A 166 17.52 3.02 8.72
C ASP A 166 17.70 3.25 7.21
N HIS A 167 17.31 2.28 6.40
CA HIS A 167 17.37 2.33 4.94
C HIS A 167 16.06 1.88 4.33
N VAL A 168 15.70 2.53 3.20
CA VAL A 168 14.51 2.22 2.41
C VAL A 168 14.87 1.95 0.96
N TYR A 169 14.03 1.14 0.29
CA TYR A 169 14.23 0.85 -1.12
C TYR A 169 13.70 1.97 -2.00
N GLN A 170 14.56 2.49 -2.87
CA GLN A 170 14.31 3.61 -3.76
C GLN A 170 14.38 3.18 -5.22
N TRP A 171 13.58 3.85 -6.10
CA TRP A 171 13.65 3.64 -7.54
C TRP A 171 13.13 4.87 -8.28
N HIS A 172 13.76 6.04 -8.06
CA HIS A 172 13.31 7.30 -8.63
C HIS A 172 14.45 8.19 -9.11
N ARG A 173 14.12 9.13 -10.00
CA ARG A 173 15.01 10.15 -10.57
C ARG A 173 14.58 11.56 -10.19
N GLU A 174 13.30 11.72 -9.89
CA GLU A 174 12.69 12.97 -9.46
C GLU A 174 12.25 12.84 -8.02
N GLY A 175 12.35 13.93 -7.29
CA GLY A 175 11.84 14.07 -5.93
C GLY A 175 10.86 15.22 -5.84
N PHE A 176 10.30 15.43 -4.69
CA PHE A 176 9.40 16.54 -4.41
C PHE A 176 9.91 17.42 -3.29
N ASP A 177 9.64 18.71 -3.40
CA ASP A 177 9.76 19.63 -2.28
C ASP A 177 8.61 19.37 -1.30
N LEU A 178 8.82 19.69 0.00
CA LEU A 178 7.76 19.59 0.99
C LEU A 178 6.57 20.49 0.57
N PRO A 179 5.37 19.92 0.30
CA PRO A 179 4.26 20.72 -0.18
C PRO A 179 3.75 21.71 0.88
N PRO A 180 3.21 22.89 0.48
CA PRO A 180 2.64 23.86 1.41
C PRO A 180 1.62 23.23 2.37
N GLY A 181 1.69 23.61 3.65
CA GLY A 181 0.79 23.10 4.68
C GLY A 181 0.99 21.64 5.08
N SER A 182 2.07 21.01 4.60
CA SER A 182 2.43 19.64 4.91
C SER A 182 3.52 19.56 5.98
N VAL A 183 3.61 18.41 6.64
CA VAL A 183 4.59 18.11 7.69
C VAL A 183 5.57 17.07 7.17
N CYS A 184 6.87 17.36 7.22
CA CYS A 184 7.93 16.42 6.85
C CYS A 184 8.02 15.31 7.91
N LEU A 185 8.00 14.04 7.47
CA LEU A 185 8.08 12.88 8.34
C LEU A 185 9.43 12.16 8.28
N ALA A 186 10.11 12.22 7.12
CA ALA A 186 11.44 11.64 6.95
C ALA A 186 12.23 12.40 5.89
N GLN A 187 13.55 12.44 6.10
CA GLN A 187 14.52 13.14 5.26
C GLN A 187 15.56 12.16 4.70
N GLY A 188 16.06 12.46 3.51
CA GLY A 188 17.18 11.79 2.86
C GLY A 188 18.35 12.74 2.61
N ASP A 189 19.45 12.19 2.12
CA ASP A 189 20.65 12.97 1.80
C ASP A 189 20.58 13.56 0.38
N THR A 190 20.19 12.76 -0.61
CA THR A 190 20.10 13.17 -2.02
C THR A 190 18.83 13.99 -2.27
N PHE A 191 17.69 13.49 -1.81
CA PHE A 191 16.41 14.18 -1.90
C PHE A 191 15.93 14.47 -0.47
N PRO A 192 15.85 15.75 -0.08
CA PRO A 192 15.62 16.14 1.31
C PRO A 192 14.29 15.66 1.89
N CYS A 193 13.21 15.65 1.10
CA CYS A 193 11.90 15.20 1.57
C CYS A 193 11.62 13.77 1.08
N GLN A 194 11.58 12.81 2.00
CA GLN A 194 11.36 11.39 1.71
C GLN A 194 9.97 10.91 2.12
N ALA A 195 9.36 11.59 3.07
CA ALA A 195 7.98 11.32 3.49
C ALA A 195 7.35 12.58 4.08
N PHE A 196 6.08 12.80 3.79
CA PHE A 196 5.30 13.90 4.35
C PHE A 196 3.86 13.49 4.66
N ARG A 197 3.20 14.28 5.51
CA ARG A 197 1.78 14.19 5.82
C ARG A 197 1.11 15.53 5.53
N HIS A 198 -0.07 15.48 4.93
CA HIS A 198 -0.96 16.61 4.75
C HIS A 198 -2.30 16.33 5.43
N GLY A 199 -2.77 17.25 6.29
CA GLY A 199 -3.92 16.97 7.14
C GLY A 199 -3.64 15.80 8.09
N GLU A 200 -4.66 15.00 8.42
CA GLU A 200 -4.55 13.89 9.36
C GLU A 200 -4.28 12.54 8.69
N HIS A 201 -4.81 12.33 7.47
CA HIS A 201 -4.93 11.00 6.87
C HIS A 201 -4.25 10.85 5.51
N ALA A 202 -3.63 11.92 4.97
CA ALA A 202 -2.97 11.87 3.68
C ALA A 202 -1.44 11.85 3.82
N PHE A 203 -0.82 10.83 3.23
CA PHE A 203 0.62 10.59 3.32
C PHE A 203 1.24 10.45 1.94
N GLY A 204 2.40 11.06 1.72
CA GLY A 204 3.25 10.86 0.56
C GLY A 204 4.59 10.28 1.00
N ILE A 205 5.04 9.19 0.36
CA ILE A 205 6.34 8.58 0.59
C ILE A 205 7.08 8.40 -0.75
N GLN A 206 8.35 8.80 -0.81
CA GLN A 206 9.14 8.71 -2.04
C GLN A 206 9.63 7.30 -2.30
N PHE A 207 9.89 6.53 -1.27
CA PHE A 207 10.42 5.18 -1.31
C PHE A 207 9.36 4.10 -1.51
N HIS A 208 9.80 2.87 -1.79
CA HIS A 208 8.97 1.74 -2.21
C HIS A 208 8.90 0.62 -1.15
N PRO A 209 8.11 0.75 -0.07
CA PRO A 209 8.00 -0.29 0.95
C PRO A 209 7.21 -1.51 0.47
N GLU A 210 6.46 -1.37 -0.64
CA GLU A 210 5.67 -2.44 -1.24
C GLU A 210 6.50 -3.49 -1.95
N VAL A 211 7.78 -3.22 -2.25
CA VAL A 211 8.61 -4.06 -3.11
C VAL A 211 8.91 -5.41 -2.49
N THR A 212 8.46 -6.47 -3.17
CA THR A 212 8.81 -7.86 -2.85
C THR A 212 10.10 -8.27 -3.57
N HIS A 213 10.70 -9.42 -3.16
CA HIS A 213 11.87 -9.97 -3.87
C HIS A 213 11.59 -10.18 -5.37
N ALA A 214 10.43 -10.73 -5.73
CA ALA A 214 10.06 -10.94 -7.12
C ALA A 214 9.95 -9.61 -7.90
N MET A 215 9.42 -8.55 -7.28
CA MET A 215 9.38 -7.22 -7.87
C MET A 215 10.79 -6.66 -8.08
N MET A 216 11.67 -6.78 -7.08
CA MET A 216 13.07 -6.36 -7.17
C MET A 216 13.81 -7.07 -8.31
N CYS A 217 13.66 -8.39 -8.43
CA CYS A 217 14.21 -9.16 -9.56
C CYS A 217 13.74 -8.61 -10.91
N LYS A 218 12.42 -8.38 -11.04
CA LYS A 218 11.83 -7.84 -12.27
C LYS A 218 12.31 -6.42 -12.57
N TRP A 219 12.40 -5.55 -11.56
CA TRP A 219 12.81 -4.16 -11.73
C TRP A 219 14.27 -4.05 -12.10
N THR A 220 15.16 -4.79 -11.46
CA THR A 220 16.59 -4.79 -11.74
C THR A 220 16.96 -5.40 -13.10
N ILE A 221 16.07 -6.20 -13.71
CA ILE A 221 16.24 -6.72 -15.07
C ILE A 221 15.68 -5.70 -16.09
N ARG A 222 14.42 -5.27 -15.92
CA ARG A 222 13.76 -4.39 -16.90
C ARG A 222 14.29 -2.96 -16.88
N GLY A 223 14.73 -2.50 -15.71
CA GLY A 223 15.30 -1.17 -15.50
C GLY A 223 16.82 -1.16 -15.38
N ALA A 224 17.53 -2.17 -15.94
CA ALA A 224 18.99 -2.31 -15.83
C ALA A 224 19.74 -1.00 -16.23
N HIS A 225 19.28 -0.33 -17.28
CA HIS A 225 19.84 0.94 -17.75
C HIS A 225 19.78 2.09 -16.71
N ARG A 226 18.94 1.98 -15.69
CA ARG A 226 18.87 2.99 -14.61
C ARG A 226 19.99 2.83 -13.59
N MET A 227 20.61 1.67 -13.52
CA MET A 227 21.73 1.41 -12.61
C MET A 227 23.05 2.02 -13.10
N ASP A 228 23.07 2.57 -14.34
CA ASP A 228 24.20 3.30 -14.88
C ASP A 228 24.14 4.82 -14.58
N LEU A 229 23.02 5.28 -13.97
CA LEU A 229 22.83 6.69 -13.62
C LEU A 229 23.63 7.09 -12.37
N PRO A 230 24.04 8.36 -12.26
CA PRO A 230 24.74 8.86 -11.08
C PRO A 230 23.94 8.62 -9.79
N GLY A 231 24.57 8.04 -8.78
CA GLY A 231 23.94 7.72 -7.51
C GLY A 231 23.29 6.35 -7.46
N ALA A 232 22.96 5.70 -8.59
CA ALA A 232 22.34 4.39 -8.61
C ALA A 232 23.28 3.28 -8.09
N LYS A 233 22.73 2.35 -7.33
CA LYS A 233 23.44 1.15 -6.89
C LYS A 233 23.38 0.06 -7.96
N GLN A 234 24.48 -0.71 -8.08
CA GLN A 234 24.55 -1.86 -8.98
C GLN A 234 23.66 -3.00 -8.50
N ARG A 235 23.21 -3.85 -9.44
CA ARG A 235 22.23 -4.91 -9.19
C ARG A 235 22.58 -5.81 -7.99
N VAL A 236 23.86 -6.15 -7.80
CA VAL A 236 24.29 -7.02 -6.68
C VAL A 236 23.95 -6.36 -5.33
N ALA A 237 24.24 -5.07 -5.18
CA ALA A 237 23.96 -4.33 -3.95
C ALA A 237 22.48 -4.31 -3.58
N HIS A 238 21.55 -4.31 -4.54
CA HIS A 238 20.11 -4.38 -4.23
C HIS A 238 19.76 -5.67 -3.45
N PHE A 239 20.39 -6.79 -3.78
CA PHE A 239 20.10 -8.08 -3.14
C PHE A 239 20.86 -8.25 -1.83
N GLU A 240 22.10 -7.78 -1.75
CA GLU A 240 22.90 -7.78 -0.51
C GLU A 240 22.24 -6.88 0.55
N ASP A 241 21.94 -5.63 0.19
CA ASP A 241 21.28 -4.67 1.06
C ASP A 241 19.88 -5.14 1.52
N ARG A 242 19.18 -5.89 0.66
CA ARG A 242 17.90 -6.48 1.00
C ARG A 242 17.98 -7.41 2.22
N TRP A 243 19.01 -8.21 2.33
CA TRP A 243 19.19 -9.08 3.48
C TRP A 243 19.36 -8.31 4.79
N VAL A 244 19.92 -7.11 4.69
CA VAL A 244 20.18 -6.26 5.86
C VAL A 244 18.96 -5.40 6.23
N TYR A 245 18.34 -4.74 5.25
CA TYR A 245 17.40 -3.64 5.51
C TYR A 245 15.92 -3.99 5.31
N ASP A 246 15.61 -5.04 4.54
CA ASP A 246 14.24 -5.33 4.10
C ASP A 246 13.29 -5.66 5.28
N TYR A 247 13.79 -6.32 6.31
CA TYR A 247 12.98 -6.68 7.48
C TYR A 247 12.50 -5.42 8.23
N GLY A 248 13.38 -4.45 8.46
CA GLY A 248 13.03 -3.17 9.10
C GLY A 248 11.97 -2.42 8.31
N MET A 249 12.14 -2.34 6.97
CA MET A 249 11.18 -1.70 6.09
C MET A 249 9.81 -2.41 6.08
N GLN A 250 9.79 -3.74 6.06
CA GLN A 250 8.56 -4.52 6.13
C GLN A 250 7.83 -4.34 7.47
N SER A 251 8.55 -4.33 8.58
CA SER A 251 8.02 -4.12 9.92
C SER A 251 7.42 -2.71 10.05
N TRP A 252 8.15 -1.69 9.57
CA TRP A 252 7.65 -0.32 9.50
C TRP A 252 6.36 -0.22 8.69
N LEU A 253 6.32 -0.79 7.47
CA LEU A 253 5.14 -0.74 6.61
C LEU A 253 3.91 -1.33 7.30
N SER A 254 4.07 -2.44 8.02
CA SER A 254 2.97 -3.05 8.77
C SER A 254 2.40 -2.08 9.81
N ASN A 255 3.28 -1.50 10.65
CA ASN A 255 2.87 -0.54 11.68
C ASN A 255 2.29 0.75 11.09
N PHE A 256 2.89 1.25 9.99
CA PHE A 256 2.40 2.43 9.29
C PHE A 256 1.00 2.22 8.73
N LEU A 257 0.72 1.09 8.08
CA LEU A 257 -0.61 0.79 7.55
C LEU A 257 -1.66 0.61 8.66
N ASP A 258 -1.28 0.15 9.86
CA ASP A 258 -2.16 0.12 11.03
C ASP A 258 -2.53 1.55 11.49
N HIS A 259 -1.56 2.47 11.44
CA HIS A 259 -1.82 3.88 11.73
C HIS A 259 -2.68 4.53 10.65
N TRP A 260 -2.34 4.33 9.37
CA TRP A 260 -3.00 4.94 8.21
C TRP A 260 -4.48 4.59 8.10
N LEU A 261 -4.88 3.35 8.42
CA LEU A 261 -6.27 2.86 8.35
C LEU A 261 -7.11 3.13 9.59
N ARG A 262 -6.55 3.80 10.61
CA ARG A 262 -7.34 4.11 11.80
C ARG A 262 -8.43 5.11 11.46
N ALA A 263 -9.66 4.76 11.87
CA ALA A 263 -10.75 5.72 11.84
C ALA A 263 -10.40 6.92 12.75
N PRO A 264 -10.81 8.15 12.39
CA PRO A 264 -10.64 9.31 13.24
C PRO A 264 -11.18 9.02 14.65
N GLY A 265 -10.35 9.24 15.68
CA GLY A 265 -10.75 9.03 17.09
C GLY A 265 -10.65 7.61 17.63
N ALA A 266 -10.18 6.64 16.87
CA ALA A 266 -9.94 5.29 17.39
C ALA A 266 -8.75 5.27 18.37
N PRO A 267 -8.86 4.61 19.56
CA PRO A 267 -7.79 4.55 20.53
C PRO A 267 -6.55 3.84 19.96
N ALA A 268 -5.36 4.30 20.35
CA ALA A 268 -4.10 3.69 19.96
C ALA A 268 -4.11 2.21 20.36
N HIS A 269 -3.89 1.29 19.41
CA HIS A 269 -3.64 -0.11 19.73
C HIS A 269 -2.40 -0.18 20.64
N LYS A 270 -2.59 -0.70 21.86
CA LYS A 270 -1.45 -1.06 22.71
C LYS A 270 -0.67 -2.13 21.95
N GLY A 271 0.54 -1.78 21.50
CA GLY A 271 1.40 -2.69 20.76
C GLY A 271 1.45 -4.06 21.43
N VAL A 272 1.31 -5.11 20.63
CA VAL A 272 1.60 -6.47 21.05
C VAL A 272 3.06 -6.47 21.53
N LYS A 273 3.29 -6.63 22.83
CA LYS A 273 4.62 -6.87 23.37
C LYS A 273 5.09 -8.18 22.74
N LEU A 274 6.05 -8.10 21.84
CA LEU A 274 6.86 -9.25 21.48
C LEU A 274 7.60 -9.67 22.76
N THR A 275 7.11 -10.71 23.40
CA THR A 275 7.90 -11.43 24.41
C THR A 275 9.05 -12.11 23.68
N ALA A 276 10.26 -11.81 24.15
CA ALA A 276 11.52 -12.38 23.68
C ALA A 276 11.56 -13.90 23.80
#